data_46acffa043892d4a9ec7eebf5fa43a60
#
_entry.id   46acffa043892d4a9ec7eebf5fa43a60
#
_cell.length_a   1.000
_cell.length_b   1.000
_cell.length_c   1.000
_cell.angle_alpha   90.00
_cell.angle_beta   90.00
_cell.angle_gamma   90.00
#
_symmetry.space_group_name_H-M   'P 1'
#
loop_
_entity.id
_entity.type
_entity.pdbx_description
1 polymer ?
#
loop_
_entity_poly.entity_id
_entity_poly.type
_entity_poly.pdbx_seq_one_letter_code
_entity_poly.pdbx_strand_id
1 'polypeptide(L)'
;AGEWVVAEAFPGGPFGLSRGGTARLAMDASGTGTWTLTGADGTARALPVTSPAPGRYRAAGLGGETWADLWVLWVDDDFRTAVVGTPDGAFGWVMDRPGAASPDRARAAREMLDFNGYDLGRLR
;
A
#
# COMPACT_ATOMS: atom_id res chain seq x y z
N ALA A 1 -0.93 -11.29 0.82
CA ALA A 1 0.06 -11.86 -0.10
C ALA A 1 -0.42 -11.79 -1.54
N GLY A 2 0.49 -11.95 -2.49
CA GLY A 2 0.17 -11.90 -3.90
C GLY A 2 0.35 -10.52 -4.51
N GLU A 3 -0.11 -10.38 -5.74
CA GLU A 3 0.08 -9.16 -6.52
C GLU A 3 -1.16 -8.27 -6.47
N TRP A 4 -0.89 -6.96 -6.40
CA TRP A 4 -1.92 -5.91 -6.37
C TRP A 4 -1.56 -4.83 -7.39
N VAL A 5 -2.59 -4.19 -7.95
CA VAL A 5 -2.44 -3.04 -8.86
C VAL A 5 -2.81 -1.77 -8.11
N VAL A 6 -1.97 -0.76 -8.17
CA VAL A 6 -2.22 0.52 -7.51
C VAL A 6 -3.29 1.29 -8.28
N ALA A 7 -4.42 1.53 -7.64
CA ALA A 7 -5.52 2.29 -8.22
C ALA A 7 -5.37 3.79 -8.00
N GLU A 8 -4.94 4.19 -6.79
CA GLU A 8 -4.71 5.58 -6.42
C GLU A 8 -3.60 5.63 -5.37
N ALA A 9 -2.83 6.71 -5.34
CA ALA A 9 -1.76 6.88 -4.36
C ALA A 9 -1.59 8.35 -4.01
N PHE A 10 -1.09 8.61 -2.80
CA PHE A 10 -0.67 9.96 -2.41
C PHE A 10 0.68 10.25 -3.04
N PRO A 11 0.85 11.41 -3.69
CA PRO A 11 2.12 11.78 -4.31
C PRO A 11 3.18 12.12 -3.27
N GLY A 12 4.44 12.06 -3.68
CA GLY A 12 5.55 12.43 -2.80
C GLY A 12 5.92 11.38 -1.77
N GLY A 13 5.34 10.19 -1.84
CA GLY A 13 5.72 9.11 -0.95
C GLY A 13 7.13 8.60 -1.22
N PRO A 14 7.78 8.01 -0.20
CA PRO A 14 9.18 7.59 -0.34
C PRO A 14 9.39 6.40 -1.27
N PHE A 15 8.29 5.73 -1.69
CA PHE A 15 8.38 4.48 -2.44
C PHE A 15 8.12 4.64 -3.94
N GLY A 16 7.80 5.86 -4.39
CA GLY A 16 7.58 6.13 -5.81
C GLY A 16 6.33 5.49 -6.40
N LEU A 17 5.38 5.08 -5.57
CA LEU A 17 4.14 4.46 -6.04
C LEU A 17 3.23 5.49 -6.69
N SER A 18 2.57 5.07 -7.76
CA SER A 18 1.60 5.88 -8.48
C SER A 18 0.55 4.98 -9.12
N ARG A 19 -0.55 5.58 -9.58
CA ARG A 19 -1.60 4.86 -10.28
C ARG A 19 -1.01 4.06 -11.44
N GLY A 20 -1.42 2.81 -11.59
CA GLY A 20 -0.92 1.90 -12.62
C GLY A 20 0.31 1.11 -12.20
N GLY A 21 0.92 1.43 -11.08
CA GLY A 21 1.99 0.62 -10.52
C GLY A 21 1.46 -0.65 -9.89
N THR A 22 2.36 -1.49 -9.41
CA THR A 22 1.99 -2.75 -8.73
C THR A 22 2.68 -2.87 -7.39
N ALA A 23 2.07 -3.66 -6.51
CA ALA A 23 2.63 -4.02 -5.21
C ALA A 23 2.53 -5.53 -5.04
N ARG A 24 3.63 -6.16 -4.67
CA ARG A 24 3.65 -7.59 -4.41
C ARG A 24 4.26 -7.83 -3.04
N LEU A 25 3.54 -8.57 -2.21
CA LEU A 25 3.98 -8.92 -0.87
C LEU A 25 4.27 -10.41 -0.79
N ALA A 26 5.47 -10.76 -0.37
CA ALA A 26 5.87 -12.14 -0.10
C ALA A 26 6.37 -12.22 1.34
N MET A 27 5.70 -13.01 2.17
CA MET A 27 6.05 -13.20 3.58
C MET A 27 6.35 -14.64 3.86
N ASP A 28 7.33 -14.90 4.73
CA ASP A 28 7.59 -16.24 5.22
C ASP A 28 6.88 -16.50 6.56
N ALA A 29 7.02 -17.70 7.08
CA ALA A 29 6.35 -18.09 8.32
C ALA A 29 6.92 -17.40 9.57
N SER A 30 8.11 -16.80 9.47
CA SER A 30 8.74 -16.10 10.60
C SER A 30 8.26 -14.66 10.75
N GLY A 31 7.42 -14.17 9.83
CA GLY A 31 7.00 -12.77 9.83
C GLY A 31 7.97 -11.82 9.15
N THR A 32 8.88 -12.36 8.34
CA THR A 32 9.84 -11.58 7.56
C THR A 32 9.53 -11.76 6.08
N GLY A 33 9.76 -10.75 5.27
CA GLY A 33 9.49 -10.88 3.84
C GLY A 33 9.95 -9.68 3.05
N THR A 34 9.34 -9.53 1.89
CA THR A 34 9.69 -8.46 0.95
C THR A 34 8.42 -7.89 0.34
N TRP A 35 8.34 -6.58 0.30
CA TRP A 35 7.32 -5.87 -0.46
C TRP A 35 7.99 -5.29 -1.70
N THR A 36 7.59 -5.76 -2.88
CA THR A 36 8.11 -5.26 -4.16
C THR A 36 7.11 -4.26 -4.73
N LEU A 37 7.54 -3.02 -4.85
CA LEU A 37 6.72 -1.92 -5.37
C LEU A 37 7.27 -1.52 -6.73
N THR A 38 6.40 -1.54 -7.74
CA THR A 38 6.77 -1.16 -9.11
C THR A 38 5.95 0.06 -9.50
N GLY A 39 6.63 1.14 -9.88
CA GLY A 39 5.96 2.34 -10.35
C GLY A 39 5.37 2.15 -11.74
N ALA A 40 4.54 3.12 -12.18
CA ALA A 40 3.92 3.08 -13.50
C ALA A 40 4.95 3.13 -14.62
N ASP A 41 6.15 3.65 -14.35
CA ASP A 41 7.26 3.69 -15.31
C ASP A 41 8.06 2.38 -15.38
N GLY A 42 7.68 1.37 -14.60
CA GLY A 42 8.36 0.09 -14.56
C GLY A 42 9.52 -0.01 -13.57
N THR A 43 9.85 1.06 -12.86
CA THR A 43 10.93 1.04 -11.86
C THR A 43 10.48 0.23 -10.64
N ALA A 44 11.20 -0.84 -10.33
CA ALA A 44 10.86 -1.73 -9.21
C ALA A 44 11.78 -1.46 -8.01
N ARG A 45 11.20 -1.54 -6.81
CA ARG A 45 11.93 -1.44 -5.54
C ARG A 45 11.49 -2.56 -4.63
N ALA A 46 12.47 -3.27 -4.06
CA ALA A 46 12.20 -4.34 -3.11
C ALA A 46 12.50 -3.82 -1.70
N LEU A 47 11.49 -3.84 -0.83
CA LEU A 47 11.62 -3.36 0.54
C LEU A 47 11.59 -4.55 1.48
N PRO A 48 12.67 -4.80 2.23
CA PRO A 48 12.62 -5.79 3.31
C PRO A 48 11.60 -5.34 4.34
N VAL A 49 10.72 -6.26 4.76
CA VAL A 49 9.67 -5.94 5.72
C VAL A 49 9.63 -6.98 6.83
N THR A 50 9.18 -6.53 8.01
CA THR A 50 8.78 -7.39 9.11
C THR A 50 7.34 -7.09 9.45
N SER A 51 6.62 -8.08 9.99
CA SER A 51 5.24 -7.90 10.41
C SER A 51 5.14 -8.05 11.92
N PRO A 52 5.12 -6.94 12.68
CA PRO A 52 5.00 -7.02 14.14
C PRO A 52 3.60 -7.44 14.59
N ALA A 53 2.59 -7.30 13.73
CA ALA A 53 1.21 -7.68 14.02
C ALA A 53 0.47 -7.88 12.70
N PRO A 54 -0.66 -8.62 12.68
CA PRO A 54 -1.46 -8.79 11.47
C PRO A 54 -1.84 -7.43 10.86
N GLY A 55 -1.63 -7.30 9.55
CA GLY A 55 -1.95 -6.08 8.80
C GLY A 55 -0.99 -4.92 9.04
N ARG A 56 0.06 -5.12 9.80
CA ARG A 56 1.06 -4.09 10.08
C ARG A 56 2.42 -4.55 9.59
N TYR A 57 3.09 -3.68 8.83
CA TYR A 57 4.39 -3.99 8.24
C TYR A 57 5.35 -2.85 8.53
N ARG A 58 6.59 -3.21 8.79
CA ARG A 58 7.67 -2.24 8.98
C ARG A 58 8.66 -2.43 7.85
N ALA A 59 8.83 -1.40 7.04
CA ALA A 59 9.65 -1.45 5.84
C ALA A 59 10.82 -0.50 5.94
N ALA A 60 11.97 -0.89 5.36
CA ALA A 60 13.11 0.01 5.21
C ALA A 60 12.75 1.11 4.22
N GLY A 61 13.09 2.35 4.55
CA GLY A 61 12.94 3.48 3.64
C GLY A 61 13.89 3.38 2.44
N LEU A 62 13.70 4.25 1.45
CA LEU A 62 14.51 4.24 0.23
C LEU A 62 16.01 4.42 0.50
N GLY A 63 16.37 5.16 1.52
CA GLY A 63 17.77 5.33 1.92
C GLY A 63 18.32 4.19 2.75
N GLY A 64 17.50 3.24 3.14
CA GLY A 64 17.91 2.08 3.94
C GLY A 64 18.13 2.38 5.43
N GLU A 65 18.07 3.63 5.84
CA GLU A 65 18.37 4.01 7.22
C GLU A 65 17.13 4.12 8.11
N THR A 66 15.98 4.41 7.51
CA THR A 66 14.76 4.69 8.26
C THR A 66 13.70 3.65 7.97
N TRP A 67 13.12 3.09 9.02
CA TRP A 67 11.98 2.18 8.90
C TRP A 67 10.69 2.99 8.83
N ALA A 68 9.84 2.63 7.88
CA ALA A 68 8.50 3.19 7.74
C ALA A 68 7.48 2.12 8.11
N ASP A 69 6.45 2.53 8.84
CA ASP A 69 5.34 1.63 9.17
C ASP A 69 4.29 1.74 8.06
N LEU A 70 3.88 0.59 7.55
CA LEU A 70 2.83 0.47 6.54
C LEU A 70 1.71 -0.38 7.14
N TRP A 71 0.56 0.23 7.34
CA TRP A 71 -0.59 -0.43 7.96
C TRP A 71 -1.65 -0.68 6.91
N VAL A 72 -2.20 -1.90 6.90
CA VAL A 72 -3.42 -2.19 6.15
C VAL A 72 -4.56 -1.56 6.91
N LEU A 73 -5.07 -0.45 6.40
CA LEU A 73 -6.12 0.31 7.06
C LEU A 73 -7.48 -0.31 6.80
N TRP A 74 -7.65 -0.98 5.68
CA TRP A 74 -8.89 -1.63 5.30
C TRP A 74 -8.64 -2.63 4.18
N VAL A 75 -9.40 -3.70 4.17
CA VAL A 75 -9.47 -4.66 3.06
C VAL A 75 -10.91 -5.18 3.01
N ASP A 76 -11.44 -5.35 1.80
CA ASP A 76 -12.80 -5.88 1.67
C ASP A 76 -12.85 -7.37 1.99
N ASP A 77 -14.06 -7.90 2.24
CA ASP A 77 -14.26 -9.26 2.73
C ASP A 77 -13.67 -10.33 1.82
N ASP A 78 -13.62 -10.08 0.52
CA ASP A 78 -13.09 -11.03 -0.46
C ASP A 78 -11.63 -10.75 -0.83
N PHE A 79 -10.97 -9.83 -0.14
CA PHE A 79 -9.56 -9.46 -0.39
C PHE A 79 -9.31 -9.01 -1.82
N ARG A 80 -10.21 -8.20 -2.38
CA ARG A 80 -10.11 -7.67 -3.74
C ARG A 80 -9.57 -6.26 -3.78
N THR A 81 -9.81 -5.47 -2.75
CA THR A 81 -9.38 -4.09 -2.63
C THR A 81 -8.81 -3.85 -1.25
N ALA A 82 -7.70 -3.14 -1.17
CA ALA A 82 -7.06 -2.83 0.11
C ALA A 82 -6.58 -1.39 0.13
N VAL A 83 -6.52 -0.82 1.32
CA VAL A 83 -5.96 0.50 1.60
C VAL A 83 -4.78 0.31 2.54
N VAL A 84 -3.64 0.82 2.14
CA VAL A 84 -2.42 0.78 2.96
C VAL A 84 -1.94 2.19 3.18
N GLY A 85 -1.47 2.47 4.37
CA GLY A 85 -0.97 3.81 4.67
C GLY A 85 -0.05 3.84 5.87
N THR A 86 0.57 5.00 6.07
CA THR A 86 1.40 5.27 7.23
C THR A 86 0.52 5.76 8.38
N PRO A 87 0.90 5.47 9.65
CA PRO A 87 0.08 5.88 10.80
C PRO A 87 -0.13 7.39 10.94
N ASP A 88 0.78 8.19 10.40
CA ASP A 88 0.71 9.65 10.49
C ASP A 88 -0.18 10.29 9.43
N GLY A 89 -0.74 9.50 8.51
CA GLY A 89 -1.59 10.03 7.43
C GLY A 89 -0.84 10.72 6.30
N ALA A 90 0.48 10.62 6.26
CA ALA A 90 1.28 11.34 5.28
C ALA A 90 1.30 10.67 3.91
N PHE A 91 1.22 9.35 3.88
CA PHE A 91 1.34 8.59 2.64
C PHE A 91 0.49 7.33 2.70
N GLY A 92 -0.02 6.92 1.54
CA GLY A 92 -0.77 5.68 1.43
C GLY A 92 -1.23 5.44 0.00
N TRP A 93 -1.85 4.29 -0.23
CA TRP A 93 -2.37 3.96 -1.55
C TRP A 93 -3.55 3.01 -1.44
N VAL A 94 -4.33 2.99 -2.53
CA VAL A 94 -5.43 2.05 -2.75
C VAL A 94 -4.99 1.08 -3.82
N MET A 95 -5.20 -0.20 -3.59
CA MET A 95 -4.82 -1.23 -4.54
C MET A 95 -5.92 -2.27 -4.71
N ASP A 96 -6.01 -2.82 -5.93
CA ASP A 96 -6.95 -3.86 -6.30
C ASP A 96 -6.21 -5.07 -6.80
N ARG A 97 -6.81 -6.25 -6.65
CA ARG A 97 -6.34 -7.43 -7.37
C ARG A 97 -6.44 -7.17 -8.87
N PRO A 98 -5.54 -7.73 -9.69
CA PRO A 98 -5.61 -7.52 -11.14
C PRO A 98 -6.99 -7.87 -11.68
N GLY A 99 -7.59 -6.92 -12.42
CA GLY A 99 -8.90 -7.09 -13.01
C GLY A 99 -10.08 -6.98 -12.06
N ALA A 100 -9.87 -6.63 -10.80
CA ALA A 100 -10.93 -6.61 -9.78
C ALA A 100 -11.41 -5.20 -9.41
N ALA A 101 -11.00 -4.16 -10.12
CA ALA A 101 -11.39 -2.79 -9.81
C ALA A 101 -12.91 -2.62 -9.77
N SER A 102 -13.40 -1.83 -8.81
CA SER A 102 -14.82 -1.58 -8.61
C SER A 102 -15.04 -0.16 -8.09
N PRO A 103 -15.97 0.60 -8.72
CA PRO A 103 -16.29 1.95 -8.23
C PRO A 103 -16.79 1.97 -6.79
N ASP A 104 -17.57 0.97 -6.38
CA ASP A 104 -18.10 0.90 -5.02
C ASP A 104 -17.00 0.67 -4.00
N ARG A 105 -16.06 -0.23 -4.30
CA ARG A 105 -14.93 -0.47 -3.40
C ARG A 105 -13.96 0.71 -3.40
N ALA A 106 -13.78 1.39 -4.52
CA ALA A 106 -12.95 2.58 -4.58
C ALA A 106 -13.52 3.68 -3.68
N ARG A 107 -14.85 3.84 -3.67
CA ARG A 107 -15.51 4.80 -2.78
C ARG A 107 -15.30 4.42 -1.32
N ALA A 108 -15.49 3.15 -0.98
CA ALA A 108 -15.28 2.67 0.38
C ALA A 108 -13.84 2.89 0.83
N ALA A 109 -12.87 2.64 -0.04
CA ALA A 109 -11.46 2.86 0.25
C ALA A 109 -11.18 4.34 0.56
N ARG A 110 -11.75 5.25 -0.21
CA ARG A 110 -11.59 6.69 0.03
C ARG A 110 -12.23 7.10 1.35
N GLU A 111 -13.39 6.56 1.69
CA GLU A 111 -14.04 6.82 2.97
C GLU A 111 -13.16 6.37 4.13
N MET A 112 -12.49 5.23 4.00
CA MET A 112 -11.56 4.76 5.03
C MET A 112 -10.35 5.66 5.17
N LEU A 113 -9.82 6.17 4.07
CA LEU A 113 -8.73 7.14 4.13
C LEU A 113 -9.17 8.44 4.80
N ASP A 114 -10.35 8.95 4.43
CA ASP A 114 -10.90 10.15 5.05
C ASP A 114 -11.12 9.96 6.55
N PHE A 115 -11.70 8.83 6.94
CA PHE A 115 -11.91 8.49 8.34
C PHE A 115 -10.59 8.45 9.14
N ASN A 116 -9.50 8.03 8.51
CA ASN A 116 -8.20 7.96 9.14
C ASN A 116 -7.40 9.27 9.02
N GLY A 117 -8.04 10.36 8.60
CA GLY A 117 -7.44 11.69 8.59
C GLY A 117 -6.61 12.03 7.36
N TYR A 118 -6.69 11.25 6.29
CA TYR A 118 -5.96 11.53 5.06
C TYR A 118 -6.65 12.62 4.25
N ASP A 119 -5.86 13.46 3.59
CA ASP A 119 -6.37 14.53 2.72
C ASP A 119 -6.66 13.97 1.33
N LEU A 120 -7.94 13.66 1.06
CA LEU A 120 -8.35 13.08 -0.22
C LEU A 120 -8.08 14.00 -1.42
N GLY A 121 -7.94 15.29 -1.20
CA GLY A 121 -7.62 16.24 -2.27
C GLY A 121 -6.25 16.00 -2.89
N ARG A 122 -5.37 15.29 -2.19
CA ARG A 122 -4.02 14.94 -2.66
C ARG A 122 -3.95 13.57 -3.31
N LEU A 123 -5.02 12.78 -3.23
CA LEU A 123 -5.04 11.42 -3.77
C LEU A 123 -5.09 11.46 -5.30
N ARG A 124 -4.21 10.72 -5.95
CA ARG A 124 -4.09 10.68 -7.42
C ARG A 124 -4.33 9.31 -7.99
#